data_5a561335bcb10d9aa69caac98370d3a7
#
_entry.id   5a561335bcb10d9aa69caac98370d3a7
#
_cell.length_a   1.000
_cell.length_b   1.000
_cell.length_c   1.000
_cell.angle_alpha   90.00
_cell.angle_beta   90.00
_cell.angle_gamma   90.00
#
_symmetry.space_group_name_H-M   'P 1'
#
loop_
_entity.id
_entity.type
_entity.pdbx_description
1 polymer ?
#
loop_
_entity_poly.entity_id
_entity_poly.type
_entity_poly.pdbx_seq_one_letter_code
_entity_poly.pdbx_strand_id
1 'polypeptide(L)'
;MFNADYKKRRQALQTKLQGGIIIFPGNNEAPCNYPDNAYKFRQDSSFLYFFGINHPGMTGVIDLDSSEEYLFGDDVTMDDIIWMGPQPSVKDMAASIGVDNSGSTQDLKTLVTTAARQRRQIHYLPPYRHDTMFALEEMLGIPAAELKAKASLPLIKAVVDLRSVKEPCEIEEIERACDIGYEMHTTAMRLCKPGVKEQYIAGVLDGIAASYGSMTSFATILSQNGETLHNHYHGNILQTGKLMLT
;
A
#
# COMPACT_ATOMS: atom_id res chain seq x y z
N MET A 1 -8.85 -4.24 -11.96
CA MET A 1 -9.54 -3.35 -11.01
C MET A 1 -10.44 -4.23 -10.16
N PHE A 2 -10.25 -4.24 -8.84
CA PHE A 2 -11.07 -5.07 -7.96
C PHE A 2 -12.55 -4.72 -8.10
N ASN A 3 -13.40 -5.72 -8.24
CA ASN A 3 -14.86 -5.59 -8.14
C ASN A 3 -15.29 -5.56 -6.67
N ALA A 4 -14.50 -4.92 -5.81
CA ALA A 4 -14.72 -4.88 -4.38
C ALA A 4 -15.74 -3.80 -4.03
N ASP A 5 -16.65 -4.13 -3.13
CA ASP A 5 -17.57 -3.15 -2.55
C ASP A 5 -16.87 -2.42 -1.38
N TYR A 6 -16.11 -1.39 -1.71
CA TYR A 6 -15.38 -0.59 -0.72
C TYR A 6 -16.29 0.06 0.31
N LYS A 7 -17.48 0.49 -0.09
CA LYS A 7 -18.48 1.07 0.82
C LYS A 7 -18.91 0.05 1.89
N LYS A 8 -19.20 -1.18 1.45
CA LYS A 8 -19.55 -2.27 2.37
C LYS A 8 -18.42 -2.58 3.36
N ARG A 9 -17.16 -2.57 2.90
CA ARG A 9 -15.99 -2.79 3.77
C ARG A 9 -15.86 -1.69 4.83
N ARG A 10 -16.05 -0.43 4.46
CA ARG A 10 -16.00 0.70 5.40
C ARG A 10 -17.16 0.63 6.38
N GLN A 11 -18.39 0.31 5.92
CA GLN A 11 -19.54 0.10 6.81
C GLN A 11 -19.30 -1.04 7.80
N ALA A 12 -18.74 -2.17 7.35
CA ALA A 12 -18.39 -3.28 8.24
C ALA A 12 -17.33 -2.88 9.28
N LEU A 13 -16.37 -2.02 8.91
CA LEU A 13 -15.38 -1.50 9.84
C LEU A 13 -16.03 -0.58 10.90
N GLN A 14 -16.95 0.30 10.49
CA GLN A 14 -17.64 1.20 11.40
C GLN A 14 -18.41 0.45 12.50
N THR A 15 -18.94 -0.74 12.23
CA THR A 15 -19.64 -1.55 13.25
C THR A 15 -18.71 -2.14 14.31
N LYS A 16 -17.40 -2.13 14.09
CA LYS A 16 -16.41 -2.77 14.97
C LYS A 16 -15.72 -1.79 15.93
N LEU A 17 -15.94 -0.49 15.77
CA LEU A 17 -15.34 0.55 16.62
C LEU A 17 -16.42 1.44 17.25
N GLN A 18 -16.03 2.11 18.33
CA GLN A 18 -16.93 3.02 19.05
C GLN A 18 -16.36 4.43 19.03
N GLY A 19 -17.07 5.34 18.32
CA GLY A 19 -16.80 6.78 18.32
C GLY A 19 -15.42 7.21 17.83
N GLY A 20 -15.28 8.51 17.58
CA GLY A 20 -14.04 9.12 17.12
C GLY A 20 -13.88 9.13 15.60
N ILE A 21 -12.66 9.29 15.13
CA ILE A 21 -12.33 9.27 13.70
C ILE A 21 -11.27 8.22 13.40
N ILE A 22 -11.38 7.57 12.24
CA ILE A 22 -10.37 6.65 11.72
C ILE A 22 -9.64 7.36 10.59
N ILE A 23 -8.31 7.33 10.61
CA ILE A 23 -7.45 7.86 9.57
C ILE A 23 -6.72 6.72 8.89
N PHE A 24 -6.86 6.62 7.56
CA PHE A 24 -6.09 5.74 6.69
C PHE A 24 -5.21 6.58 5.76
N PRO A 25 -3.98 6.89 6.15
CA PRO A 25 -3.05 7.54 5.24
C PRO A 25 -2.71 6.58 4.08
N GLY A 26 -2.83 7.07 2.86
CA GLY A 26 -2.20 6.43 1.71
C GLY A 26 -0.71 6.75 1.66
N ASN A 27 0.00 6.07 0.76
CA ASN A 27 1.41 6.34 0.55
C ASN A 27 1.60 7.52 -0.40
N ASN A 28 2.73 8.22 -0.22
CA ASN A 28 3.28 9.15 -1.20
C ASN A 28 4.29 8.45 -2.11
N GLU A 29 4.65 9.06 -3.22
CA GLU A 29 5.82 8.66 -3.99
C GLU A 29 7.08 8.78 -3.14
N ALA A 30 8.06 7.94 -3.43
CA ALA A 30 9.36 7.94 -2.75
C ALA A 30 10.46 8.21 -3.78
N PRO A 31 11.25 9.28 -3.63
CA PRO A 31 12.32 9.58 -4.57
C PRO A 31 13.46 8.57 -4.48
N CYS A 32 14.05 8.20 -5.65
CA CYS A 32 15.26 7.39 -5.72
C CYS A 32 16.50 8.22 -5.37
N ASN A 33 16.69 9.34 -6.06
CA ASN A 33 17.89 10.19 -5.95
C ASN A 33 17.61 11.70 -6.09
N TYR A 34 16.44 12.08 -6.62
CA TYR A 34 15.92 13.45 -6.63
C TYR A 34 14.38 13.40 -6.77
N PRO A 35 13.64 14.50 -6.49
CA PRO A 35 12.18 14.48 -6.33
C PRO A 35 11.42 13.83 -7.49
N ASP A 36 11.77 14.15 -8.74
CA ASP A 36 11.02 13.70 -9.91
C ASP A 36 11.40 12.30 -10.40
N ASN A 37 12.41 11.67 -9.79
CA ASN A 37 12.79 10.27 -10.08
C ASN A 37 12.32 9.37 -8.95
N ALA A 38 11.05 9.00 -8.97
CA ALA A 38 10.44 8.17 -7.94
C ALA A 38 10.62 6.66 -8.21
N TYR A 39 10.69 5.88 -7.13
CA TYR A 39 10.48 4.43 -7.21
C TYR A 39 9.07 4.14 -7.71
N LYS A 40 8.88 2.92 -8.30
CA LYS A 40 7.54 2.46 -8.68
C LYS A 40 6.60 2.59 -7.48
N PHE A 41 5.50 3.32 -7.66
CA PHE A 41 4.55 3.58 -6.59
C PHE A 41 3.90 2.29 -6.07
N ARG A 42 3.77 2.19 -4.76
CA ARG A 42 3.06 1.12 -4.06
C ARG A 42 2.18 1.72 -2.97
N GLN A 43 0.88 1.58 -3.16
CA GLN A 43 -0.10 2.09 -2.20
C GLN A 43 -0.09 1.30 -0.88
N ASP A 44 -0.45 1.96 0.23
CA ASP A 44 -0.71 1.30 1.51
C ASP A 44 -1.81 0.25 1.36
N SER A 45 -1.57 -0.93 1.89
CA SER A 45 -2.47 -2.07 1.69
C SER A 45 -3.81 -1.92 2.42
N SER A 46 -3.85 -1.22 3.56
CA SER A 46 -5.09 -1.01 4.31
C SER A 46 -5.89 0.12 3.70
N PHE A 47 -5.24 1.22 3.28
CA PHE A 47 -5.89 2.25 2.49
C PHE A 47 -6.51 1.66 1.21
N LEU A 48 -5.75 0.84 0.47
CA LEU A 48 -6.23 0.20 -0.75
C LEU A 48 -7.42 -0.74 -0.48
N TYR A 49 -7.41 -1.46 0.64
CA TYR A 49 -8.50 -2.37 1.03
C TYR A 49 -9.81 -1.64 1.30
N PHE A 50 -9.77 -0.47 1.95
CA PHE A 50 -10.97 0.27 2.34
C PHE A 50 -11.39 1.35 1.34
N PHE A 51 -10.44 1.91 0.58
CA PHE A 51 -10.71 3.02 -0.34
C PHE A 51 -10.47 2.69 -1.82
N GLY A 52 -9.67 1.68 -2.14
CA GLY A 52 -9.48 1.22 -3.51
C GLY A 52 -8.75 2.18 -4.45
N ILE A 53 -8.25 3.31 -3.96
CA ILE A 53 -7.57 4.32 -4.76
C ILE A 53 -6.08 4.04 -4.80
N ASN A 54 -5.55 3.75 -5.99
CA ASN A 54 -4.13 3.54 -6.21
C ASN A 54 -3.47 4.82 -6.77
N HIS A 55 -3.59 5.90 -6.01
CA HIS A 55 -3.02 7.22 -6.33
C HIS A 55 -2.23 7.74 -5.12
N PRO A 56 -1.02 8.33 -5.31
CA PRO A 56 -0.24 8.89 -4.21
C PRO A 56 -0.94 10.09 -3.57
N GLY A 57 -0.56 10.42 -2.34
CA GLY A 57 -0.99 11.64 -1.66
C GLY A 57 -2.41 11.61 -1.11
N MET A 58 -3.12 10.49 -1.16
CA MET A 58 -4.50 10.38 -0.68
C MET A 58 -4.57 9.93 0.78
N THR A 59 -5.57 10.42 1.51
CA THR A 59 -5.90 9.96 2.86
C THR A 59 -7.40 9.76 2.99
N GLY A 60 -7.80 8.58 3.43
CA GLY A 60 -9.19 8.28 3.77
C GLY A 60 -9.47 8.56 5.24
N VAL A 61 -10.62 9.13 5.53
CA VAL A 61 -11.10 9.33 6.90
C VAL A 61 -12.53 8.81 7.03
N ILE A 62 -12.81 8.15 8.16
CA ILE A 62 -14.15 7.72 8.54
C ILE A 62 -14.46 8.35 9.89
N ASP A 63 -15.47 9.19 9.95
CA ASP A 63 -15.98 9.77 11.20
C ASP A 63 -17.07 8.85 11.77
N LEU A 64 -16.76 8.19 12.88
CA LEU A 64 -17.65 7.22 13.53
C LEU A 64 -18.81 7.88 14.27
N ASP A 65 -18.66 9.15 14.63
CA ASP A 65 -19.69 9.86 15.39
C ASP A 65 -20.80 10.41 14.47
N SER A 66 -20.45 10.84 13.24
CA SER A 66 -21.41 11.30 12.22
C SER A 66 -21.72 10.25 11.15
N SER A 67 -20.95 9.16 11.09
CA SER A 67 -20.98 8.15 10.01
C SER A 67 -20.62 8.72 8.63
N GLU A 68 -19.90 9.84 8.60
CA GLU A 68 -19.42 10.45 7.37
C GLU A 68 -18.07 9.87 6.95
N GLU A 69 -17.88 9.80 5.65
CA GLU A 69 -16.64 9.30 5.03
C GLU A 69 -16.04 10.40 4.15
N TYR A 70 -14.73 10.50 4.14
CA TYR A 70 -13.99 11.53 3.41
C TYR A 70 -12.80 10.94 2.65
N LEU A 71 -12.51 11.50 1.48
CA LEU A 71 -11.25 11.33 0.78
C LEU A 71 -10.55 12.69 0.70
N PHE A 72 -9.33 12.76 1.21
CA PHE A 72 -8.51 13.97 1.19
C PHE A 72 -7.29 13.77 0.30
N GLY A 73 -6.91 14.84 -0.39
CA GLY A 73 -5.74 14.94 -1.24
C GLY A 73 -5.77 16.27 -1.96
N ASP A 74 -4.74 16.56 -2.73
CA ASP A 74 -4.68 17.78 -3.51
C ASP A 74 -4.81 17.44 -5.00
N ASP A 75 -5.63 18.22 -5.72
CA ASP A 75 -5.75 18.10 -7.16
C ASP A 75 -4.44 18.50 -7.84
N VAL A 76 -4.13 17.85 -8.95
CA VAL A 76 -2.93 18.16 -9.74
C VAL A 76 -2.96 19.59 -10.30
N THR A 77 -1.80 20.21 -10.37
CA THR A 77 -1.64 21.54 -10.95
C THR A 77 -1.68 21.52 -12.48
N MET A 78 -1.76 22.70 -13.12
CA MET A 78 -1.66 22.78 -14.58
C MET A 78 -0.30 22.29 -15.09
N ASP A 79 0.77 22.52 -14.33
CA ASP A 79 2.11 22.03 -14.68
C ASP A 79 2.17 20.50 -14.64
N ASP A 80 1.56 19.87 -13.64
CA ASP A 80 1.45 18.42 -13.56
C ASP A 80 0.67 17.84 -14.75
N ILE A 81 -0.42 18.51 -15.18
CA ILE A 81 -1.21 18.11 -16.35
C ILE A 81 -0.39 18.20 -17.64
N ILE A 82 0.47 19.20 -17.79
CA ILE A 82 1.36 19.33 -18.95
C ILE A 82 2.34 18.15 -19.02
N TRP A 83 2.88 17.71 -17.89
CA TRP A 83 3.86 16.62 -17.83
C TRP A 83 3.24 15.22 -17.86
N MET A 84 2.14 15.01 -17.16
CA MET A 84 1.57 13.67 -16.91
C MET A 84 0.22 13.44 -17.59
N GLY A 85 -0.35 14.46 -18.24
CA GLY A 85 -1.71 14.42 -18.77
C GLY A 85 -2.79 14.65 -17.70
N PRO A 86 -4.07 14.77 -18.12
CA PRO A 86 -5.19 14.96 -17.20
C PRO A 86 -5.31 13.82 -16.20
N GLN A 87 -5.50 14.16 -14.93
CA GLN A 87 -5.74 13.22 -13.83
C GLN A 87 -7.16 13.42 -13.28
N PRO A 88 -7.82 12.38 -12.72
CA PRO A 88 -9.10 12.54 -12.05
C PRO A 88 -8.93 13.46 -10.82
N SER A 89 -9.91 14.32 -10.56
CA SER A 89 -9.92 15.12 -9.35
C SER A 89 -10.12 14.25 -8.09
N VAL A 90 -9.74 14.75 -6.92
CA VAL A 90 -10.00 14.09 -5.64
C VAL A 90 -11.49 13.82 -5.46
N LYS A 91 -12.34 14.74 -5.91
CA LYS A 91 -13.81 14.60 -5.90
C LYS A 91 -14.28 13.43 -6.79
N ASP A 92 -13.73 13.31 -8.00
CA ASP A 92 -14.10 12.21 -8.91
C ASP A 92 -13.62 10.86 -8.36
N MET A 93 -12.43 10.81 -7.76
CA MET A 93 -11.91 9.63 -7.09
C MET A 93 -12.80 9.23 -5.91
N ALA A 94 -13.20 10.18 -5.06
CA ALA A 94 -14.11 9.93 -3.94
C ALA A 94 -15.45 9.35 -4.42
N ALA A 95 -16.06 9.99 -5.42
CA ALA A 95 -17.32 9.53 -6.01
C ALA A 95 -17.23 8.11 -6.57
N SER A 96 -16.09 7.75 -7.19
CA SER A 96 -15.88 6.41 -7.80
C SER A 96 -15.91 5.26 -6.79
N ILE A 97 -15.70 5.55 -5.50
CA ILE A 97 -15.67 4.59 -4.40
C ILE A 97 -16.84 4.76 -3.41
N GLY A 98 -17.83 5.59 -3.79
CA GLY A 98 -19.02 5.85 -2.97
C GLY A 98 -18.74 6.67 -1.69
N VAL A 99 -17.77 7.60 -1.75
CA VAL A 99 -17.48 8.59 -0.71
C VAL A 99 -18.02 9.94 -1.19
N ASP A 100 -18.90 10.55 -0.40
CA ASP A 100 -19.59 11.77 -0.78
C ASP A 100 -18.79 13.04 -0.48
N ASN A 101 -17.87 13.00 0.50
CA ASN A 101 -17.09 14.15 0.93
C ASN A 101 -15.64 14.04 0.46
N SER A 102 -15.10 15.14 -0.05
CA SER A 102 -13.70 15.26 -0.42
C SER A 102 -13.16 16.63 -0.03
N GLY A 103 -11.85 16.72 0.16
CA GLY A 103 -11.19 17.98 0.51
C GLY A 103 -9.69 17.94 0.25
N SER A 104 -9.04 19.06 0.48
CA SER A 104 -7.59 19.21 0.35
C SER A 104 -6.84 18.58 1.54
N THR A 105 -5.52 18.44 1.39
CA THR A 105 -4.63 18.07 2.51
C THR A 105 -4.74 19.07 3.68
N GLN A 106 -5.00 20.34 3.41
CA GLN A 106 -5.21 21.36 4.45
C GLN A 106 -6.53 21.14 5.20
N ASP A 107 -7.60 20.69 4.51
CA ASP A 107 -8.87 20.36 5.15
C ASP A 107 -8.73 19.13 6.05
N LEU A 108 -7.95 18.12 5.63
CA LEU A 108 -7.58 16.98 6.48
C LEU A 108 -6.92 17.44 7.78
N LYS A 109 -5.89 18.31 7.70
CA LYS A 109 -5.21 18.85 8.88
C LYS A 109 -6.18 19.56 9.80
N THR A 110 -7.08 20.36 9.25
CA THR A 110 -8.10 21.10 10.01
C THR A 110 -9.06 20.13 10.72
N LEU A 111 -9.56 19.12 10.04
CA LEU A 111 -10.46 18.12 10.60
C LEU A 111 -9.79 17.35 11.75
N VAL A 112 -8.59 16.82 11.52
CA VAL A 112 -7.87 16.01 12.51
C VAL A 112 -7.45 16.83 13.72
N THR A 113 -6.89 18.03 13.52
CA THR A 113 -6.50 18.91 14.64
C THR A 113 -7.70 19.38 15.44
N THR A 114 -8.84 19.61 14.80
CA THR A 114 -10.09 19.94 15.50
C THR A 114 -10.57 18.77 16.34
N ALA A 115 -10.61 17.57 15.81
CA ALA A 115 -10.96 16.35 16.55
C ALA A 115 -10.03 16.13 17.76
N ALA A 116 -8.72 16.33 17.57
CA ALA A 116 -7.73 16.23 18.65
C ALA A 116 -7.97 17.26 19.76
N ARG A 117 -8.25 18.53 19.41
CA ARG A 117 -8.59 19.59 20.39
C ARG A 117 -9.90 19.28 21.15
N GLN A 118 -10.85 18.66 20.50
CA GLN A 118 -12.12 18.19 21.11
C GLN A 118 -11.94 16.91 21.93
N ARG A 119 -10.71 16.36 22.00
CA ARG A 119 -10.38 15.11 22.69
C ARG A 119 -11.17 13.91 22.16
N ARG A 120 -11.58 13.94 20.89
CA ARG A 120 -12.17 12.77 20.23
C ARG A 120 -11.12 11.68 20.09
N GLN A 121 -11.55 10.43 20.14
CA GLN A 121 -10.66 9.30 19.85
C GLN A 121 -10.20 9.37 18.40
N ILE A 122 -8.87 9.25 18.17
CA ILE A 122 -8.31 9.19 16.83
C ILE A 122 -7.69 7.82 16.63
N HIS A 123 -8.20 7.08 15.66
CA HIS A 123 -7.76 5.74 15.33
C HIS A 123 -6.86 5.77 14.10
N TYR A 124 -5.68 5.20 14.19
CA TYR A 124 -4.77 4.99 13.07
C TYR A 124 -4.01 3.67 13.25
N LEU A 125 -3.53 3.10 12.14
CA LEU A 125 -2.69 1.90 12.15
C LEU A 125 -1.23 2.27 12.42
N PRO A 126 -0.38 1.34 12.92
CA PRO A 126 1.03 1.61 13.14
C PRO A 126 1.72 2.07 11.85
N PRO A 127 2.22 3.32 11.77
CA PRO A 127 2.87 3.79 10.57
C PRO A 127 4.24 3.12 10.40
N TYR A 128 4.62 2.85 9.13
CA TYR A 128 5.90 2.24 8.78
C TYR A 128 6.76 3.13 7.87
N ARG A 129 6.16 4.16 7.27
CA ARG A 129 6.86 5.16 6.44
C ARG A 129 7.12 6.43 7.23
N HIS A 130 8.29 7.03 7.03
CA HIS A 130 8.67 8.24 7.76
C HIS A 130 7.82 9.45 7.36
N ASP A 131 7.48 9.60 6.07
CA ASP A 131 6.59 10.66 5.60
C ASP A 131 5.22 10.61 6.29
N THR A 132 4.63 9.42 6.41
CA THR A 132 3.39 9.20 7.17
C THR A 132 3.56 9.51 8.66
N MET A 133 4.70 9.14 9.26
CA MET A 133 4.98 9.46 10.68
C MET A 133 5.06 10.97 10.90
N PHE A 134 5.74 11.71 10.03
CA PHE A 134 5.83 13.17 10.16
C PHE A 134 4.47 13.85 9.96
N ALA A 135 3.68 13.41 8.99
CA ALA A 135 2.33 13.94 8.78
C ALA A 135 1.42 13.69 10.01
N LEU A 136 1.47 12.51 10.60
CA LEU A 136 0.70 12.19 11.81
C LEU A 136 1.23 12.97 13.02
N GLU A 137 2.54 13.13 13.19
CA GLU A 137 3.14 13.96 14.25
C GLU A 137 2.63 15.41 14.17
N GLU A 138 2.65 16.01 12.96
CA GLU A 138 2.15 17.36 12.74
C GLU A 138 0.67 17.52 13.11
N MET A 139 -0.16 16.54 12.73
CA MET A 139 -1.61 16.60 12.97
C MET A 139 -2.01 16.27 14.40
N LEU A 140 -1.32 15.33 15.05
CA LEU A 140 -1.70 14.77 16.35
C LEU A 140 -0.91 15.36 17.51
N GLY A 141 0.23 15.98 17.25
CA GLY A 141 1.16 16.44 18.31
C GLY A 141 1.81 15.27 19.08
N ILE A 142 1.83 14.07 18.50
CA ILE A 142 2.46 12.88 19.06
C ILE A 142 3.82 12.69 18.39
N PRO A 143 4.94 12.62 19.16
CA PRO A 143 6.25 12.40 18.55
C PRO A 143 6.30 11.15 17.67
N ALA A 144 6.95 11.24 16.50
CA ALA A 144 7.02 10.17 15.51
C ALA A 144 7.49 8.83 16.13
N ALA A 145 8.43 8.89 17.09
CA ALA A 145 8.93 7.72 17.80
C ALA A 145 7.87 6.98 18.64
N GLU A 146 6.81 7.67 19.05
CA GLU A 146 5.74 7.13 19.90
C GLU A 146 4.52 6.64 19.12
N LEU A 147 4.37 7.05 17.85
CA LEU A 147 3.18 6.77 17.04
C LEU A 147 2.86 5.28 16.93
N LYS A 148 3.87 4.41 16.76
CA LYS A 148 3.64 2.96 16.71
C LYS A 148 3.05 2.40 17.99
N ALA A 149 3.54 2.87 19.13
CA ALA A 149 3.07 2.40 20.43
C ALA A 149 1.67 2.94 20.78
N LYS A 150 1.30 4.10 20.23
CA LYS A 150 0.01 4.75 20.45
C LYS A 150 -1.04 4.42 19.39
N ALA A 151 -0.70 3.56 18.42
CA ALA A 151 -1.65 3.12 17.40
C ALA A 151 -2.87 2.41 18.02
N SER A 152 -4.02 2.52 17.37
CA SER A 152 -5.28 2.01 17.88
C SER A 152 -5.38 0.49 17.85
N LEU A 153 -5.23 -0.17 18.97
CA LEU A 153 -5.41 -1.62 19.08
C LEU A 153 -6.81 -2.11 18.61
N PRO A 154 -7.93 -1.42 18.94
CA PRO A 154 -9.24 -1.79 18.40
C PRO A 154 -9.27 -1.75 16.87
N LEU A 155 -8.70 -0.71 16.24
CA LEU A 155 -8.63 -0.62 14.78
C LEU A 155 -7.78 -1.75 14.19
N ILE A 156 -6.61 -2.04 14.78
CA ILE A 156 -5.75 -3.15 14.33
C ILE A 156 -6.53 -4.46 14.32
N LYS A 157 -7.23 -4.78 15.42
CA LYS A 157 -8.04 -6.01 15.53
C LYS A 157 -9.17 -6.04 14.51
N ALA A 158 -9.89 -4.93 14.32
CA ALA A 158 -10.97 -4.83 13.35
C ALA A 158 -10.48 -5.05 11.90
N VAL A 159 -9.35 -4.44 11.54
CA VAL A 159 -8.74 -4.60 10.22
C VAL A 159 -8.26 -6.06 10.00
N VAL A 160 -7.61 -6.65 10.98
CA VAL A 160 -7.18 -8.07 10.91
C VAL A 160 -8.39 -8.98 10.72
N ASP A 161 -9.45 -8.80 11.49
CA ASP A 161 -10.66 -9.60 11.43
C ASP A 161 -11.32 -9.52 10.04
N LEU A 162 -11.49 -8.32 9.48
CA LEU A 162 -12.09 -8.11 8.17
C LEU A 162 -11.22 -8.68 7.02
N ARG A 163 -9.90 -8.61 7.12
CA ARG A 163 -8.99 -9.09 6.09
C ARG A 163 -8.62 -10.57 6.20
N SER A 164 -8.92 -11.21 7.32
CA SER A 164 -8.60 -12.64 7.54
C SER A 164 -9.42 -13.55 6.64
N VAL A 165 -10.70 -13.24 6.42
CA VAL A 165 -11.58 -13.98 5.50
C VAL A 165 -11.65 -13.21 4.18
N LYS A 166 -11.24 -13.85 3.08
CA LYS A 166 -11.15 -13.23 1.76
C LYS A 166 -12.50 -13.25 1.06
N GLU A 167 -12.84 -12.13 0.42
CA GLU A 167 -13.98 -12.05 -0.47
C GLU A 167 -13.68 -12.76 -1.81
N PRO A 168 -14.69 -13.19 -2.57
CA PRO A 168 -14.46 -13.84 -3.88
C PRO A 168 -13.58 -13.03 -4.82
N CYS A 169 -13.76 -11.71 -4.91
CA CYS A 169 -12.93 -10.85 -5.74
C CYS A 169 -11.46 -10.77 -5.29
N GLU A 170 -11.18 -10.97 -4.00
CA GLU A 170 -9.82 -11.07 -3.50
C GLU A 170 -9.19 -12.41 -3.87
N ILE A 171 -9.97 -13.49 -3.82
CA ILE A 171 -9.52 -14.83 -4.24
C ILE A 171 -9.16 -14.82 -5.72
N GLU A 172 -9.99 -14.24 -6.58
CA GLU A 172 -9.71 -14.12 -8.02
C GLU A 172 -8.38 -13.40 -8.30
N GLU A 173 -8.08 -12.32 -7.56
CA GLU A 173 -6.79 -11.61 -7.72
C GLU A 173 -5.60 -12.40 -7.15
N ILE A 174 -5.81 -13.15 -6.07
CA ILE A 174 -4.78 -14.04 -5.53
C ILE A 174 -4.47 -15.17 -6.50
N GLU A 175 -5.49 -15.81 -7.10
CA GLU A 175 -5.31 -16.85 -8.11
C GLU A 175 -4.55 -16.31 -9.34
N ARG A 176 -4.91 -15.11 -9.82
CA ARG A 176 -4.20 -14.46 -10.92
C ARG A 176 -2.73 -14.17 -10.58
N ALA A 177 -2.46 -13.76 -9.33
CA ALA A 177 -1.09 -13.59 -8.85
C ALA A 177 -0.33 -14.92 -8.73
N CYS A 178 -1.02 -16.01 -8.37
CA CYS A 178 -0.46 -17.36 -8.34
C CYS A 178 -0.09 -17.86 -9.73
N ASP A 179 -0.88 -17.56 -10.76
CA ASP A 179 -0.56 -17.91 -12.15
C ASP A 179 0.74 -17.22 -12.63
N ILE A 180 0.91 -15.94 -12.30
CA ILE A 180 2.16 -15.21 -12.56
C ILE A 180 3.33 -15.86 -11.78
N GLY A 181 3.13 -16.16 -10.51
CA GLY A 181 4.10 -16.85 -9.67
C GLY A 181 4.49 -18.22 -10.22
N TYR A 182 3.53 -18.98 -10.74
CA TYR A 182 3.79 -20.26 -11.40
C TYR A 182 4.70 -20.09 -12.62
N GLU A 183 4.45 -19.11 -13.48
CA GLU A 183 5.31 -18.81 -14.62
C GLU A 183 6.72 -18.42 -14.18
N MET A 184 6.84 -17.56 -13.15
CA MET A 184 8.13 -17.15 -12.59
C MET A 184 8.90 -18.37 -12.08
N HIS A 185 8.34 -19.18 -11.18
CA HIS A 185 9.03 -20.33 -10.60
C HIS A 185 9.38 -21.41 -11.62
N THR A 186 8.48 -21.75 -12.54
CA THR A 186 8.78 -22.72 -13.60
C THR A 186 9.84 -22.21 -14.56
N THR A 187 9.92 -20.90 -14.79
CA THR A 187 11.00 -20.29 -15.59
C THR A 187 12.33 -20.35 -14.84
N ALA A 188 12.35 -20.06 -13.53
CA ALA A 188 13.54 -20.23 -12.70
C ALA A 188 14.08 -21.66 -12.78
N MET A 189 13.20 -22.67 -12.64
CA MET A 189 13.57 -24.07 -12.76
C MET A 189 14.21 -24.42 -14.13
N ARG A 190 13.64 -23.89 -15.21
CA ARG A 190 14.18 -24.11 -16.58
C ARG A 190 15.55 -23.45 -16.81
N LEU A 191 15.76 -22.29 -16.20
CA LEU A 191 17.00 -21.52 -16.33
C LEU A 191 18.09 -21.95 -15.35
N CYS A 192 17.76 -22.70 -14.30
CA CYS A 192 18.70 -23.19 -13.29
C CYS A 192 19.64 -24.25 -13.90
N LYS A 193 20.75 -23.80 -14.48
CA LYS A 193 21.78 -24.64 -15.11
C LYS A 193 23.16 -24.19 -14.65
N PRO A 194 24.14 -25.14 -14.52
CA PRO A 194 25.52 -24.80 -14.24
C PRO A 194 26.04 -23.75 -15.25
N GLY A 195 26.78 -22.77 -14.77
CA GLY A 195 27.36 -21.70 -15.60
C GLY A 195 26.43 -20.47 -15.76
N VAL A 196 25.16 -20.56 -15.40
CA VAL A 196 24.23 -19.41 -15.42
C VAL A 196 24.50 -18.54 -14.19
N LYS A 197 24.48 -17.21 -14.36
CA LYS A 197 24.60 -16.26 -13.26
C LYS A 197 23.24 -16.05 -12.60
N GLU A 198 23.16 -16.06 -11.28
CA GLU A 198 21.93 -15.83 -10.50
C GLU A 198 21.22 -14.53 -10.92
N GLN A 199 21.97 -13.45 -11.16
CA GLN A 199 21.47 -12.15 -11.60
C GLN A 199 20.62 -12.22 -12.88
N TYR A 200 20.99 -13.11 -13.82
CA TYR A 200 20.22 -13.30 -15.04
C TYR A 200 18.83 -13.87 -14.75
N ILE A 201 18.78 -14.88 -13.89
CA ILE A 201 17.51 -15.52 -13.53
C ILE A 201 16.64 -14.53 -12.75
N ALA A 202 17.18 -13.84 -11.73
CA ALA A 202 16.47 -12.84 -10.96
C ALA A 202 15.85 -11.75 -11.87
N GLY A 203 16.65 -11.22 -12.80
CA GLY A 203 16.16 -10.22 -13.76
C GLY A 203 15.06 -10.73 -14.68
N VAL A 204 15.11 -12.00 -15.09
CA VAL A 204 14.03 -12.62 -15.88
C VAL A 204 12.73 -12.72 -15.05
N LEU A 205 12.82 -13.12 -13.78
CA LEU A 205 11.65 -13.22 -12.90
C LEU A 205 11.00 -11.86 -12.66
N ASP A 206 11.79 -10.84 -12.36
CA ASP A 206 11.30 -9.47 -12.20
C ASP A 206 10.65 -8.96 -13.51
N GLY A 207 11.25 -9.32 -14.67
CA GLY A 207 10.72 -9.00 -15.99
C GLY A 207 9.37 -9.67 -16.27
N ILE A 208 9.17 -10.92 -15.84
CA ILE A 208 7.87 -11.61 -15.95
C ILE A 208 6.82 -10.86 -15.13
N ALA A 209 7.07 -10.58 -13.85
CA ALA A 209 6.11 -9.81 -13.03
C ALA A 209 5.78 -8.45 -13.67
N ALA A 210 6.79 -7.75 -14.18
CA ALA A 210 6.62 -6.45 -14.84
C ALA A 210 5.81 -6.53 -16.13
N SER A 211 5.93 -7.62 -16.91
CA SER A 211 5.17 -7.82 -18.16
C SER A 211 3.66 -7.94 -17.94
N TYR A 212 3.26 -8.37 -16.75
CA TYR A 212 1.86 -8.39 -16.31
C TYR A 212 1.41 -7.08 -15.63
N GLY A 213 2.21 -6.01 -15.71
CA GLY A 213 1.93 -4.73 -15.03
C GLY A 213 2.08 -4.79 -13.50
N SER A 214 2.61 -5.89 -12.98
CA SER A 214 2.80 -6.15 -11.56
C SER A 214 4.21 -5.82 -11.06
N MET A 215 4.49 -6.14 -9.83
CA MET A 215 5.81 -6.14 -9.23
C MET A 215 5.88 -7.27 -8.21
N THR A 216 7.09 -7.74 -7.92
CA THR A 216 7.29 -8.66 -6.79
C THR A 216 6.93 -7.98 -5.48
N SER A 217 6.39 -8.74 -4.52
CA SER A 217 5.98 -8.20 -3.20
C SER A 217 7.18 -7.77 -2.34
N PHE A 218 8.36 -8.32 -2.61
CA PHE A 218 9.65 -7.98 -2.01
C PHE A 218 10.76 -8.23 -3.04
N ALA A 219 11.96 -7.71 -2.78
CA ALA A 219 13.10 -7.91 -3.67
C ALA A 219 13.38 -9.40 -3.84
N THR A 220 13.63 -9.84 -5.08
CA THR A 220 13.84 -11.24 -5.41
C THR A 220 14.94 -11.86 -4.56
N ILE A 221 14.61 -12.94 -3.88
CA ILE A 221 15.55 -13.80 -3.18
C ILE A 221 15.84 -14.96 -4.11
N LEU A 222 17.11 -15.10 -4.55
CA LEU A 222 17.53 -16.17 -5.44
C LEU A 222 19.02 -16.45 -5.22
N SER A 223 19.34 -17.62 -4.69
CA SER A 223 20.73 -17.96 -4.39
C SER A 223 20.98 -19.47 -4.36
N GLN A 224 22.14 -19.91 -4.85
CA GLN A 224 22.65 -21.26 -4.61
C GLN A 224 23.19 -21.46 -3.18
N ASN A 225 23.31 -20.41 -2.40
CA ASN A 225 23.67 -20.44 -0.98
C ASN A 225 22.43 -20.20 -0.12
N GLY A 226 21.46 -21.12 -0.24
CA GLY A 226 20.14 -21.03 0.39
C GLY A 226 20.13 -21.02 1.92
N GLU A 227 21.26 -21.30 2.57
CA GLU A 227 21.48 -21.16 4.01
C GLU A 227 21.41 -19.69 4.47
N THR A 228 21.58 -18.73 3.55
CA THR A 228 21.40 -17.30 3.80
C THR A 228 20.02 -16.87 3.31
N LEU A 229 19.00 -16.95 4.18
CA LEU A 229 17.59 -16.87 3.83
C LEU A 229 17.14 -15.56 3.18
N HIS A 230 17.78 -14.42 3.50
CA HIS A 230 17.42 -13.09 2.96
C HIS A 230 18.56 -12.51 2.13
N ASN A 231 19.14 -13.36 1.25
CA ASN A 231 20.24 -12.95 0.40
C ASN A 231 19.72 -12.27 -0.88
N HIS A 232 20.02 -10.97 -1.02
CA HIS A 232 19.74 -10.18 -2.22
C HIS A 232 20.96 -10.03 -3.14
N TYR A 233 22.07 -10.71 -2.83
CA TYR A 233 23.25 -10.76 -3.69
C TYR A 233 23.08 -11.87 -4.74
N HIS A 234 23.09 -11.51 -6.00
CA HIS A 234 22.89 -12.41 -7.14
C HIS A 234 24.14 -12.56 -8.00
N GLY A 235 25.31 -12.39 -7.42
CA GLY A 235 26.59 -12.41 -8.15
C GLY A 235 27.18 -13.80 -8.45
N ASN A 236 26.63 -14.86 -7.84
CA ASN A 236 27.17 -16.20 -8.00
C ASN A 236 26.87 -16.80 -9.39
N ILE A 237 27.74 -17.70 -9.83
CA ILE A 237 27.54 -18.56 -11.00
C ILE A 237 27.10 -19.92 -10.50
N LEU A 238 25.97 -20.42 -10.98
CA LEU A 238 25.38 -21.69 -10.55
C LEU A 238 26.36 -22.86 -10.85
N GLN A 239 26.48 -23.78 -9.90
CA GLN A 239 27.35 -24.91 -9.92
C GLN A 239 26.58 -26.23 -9.85
N THR A 240 27.11 -27.27 -10.49
CA THR A 240 26.59 -28.64 -10.38
C THR A 240 26.57 -29.09 -8.90
N GLY A 241 25.48 -29.71 -8.47
CA GLY A 241 25.34 -30.25 -7.12
C GLY A 241 24.94 -29.21 -6.06
N LYS A 242 24.75 -27.95 -6.42
CA LYS A 242 24.17 -26.92 -5.53
C LYS A 242 22.65 -26.78 -5.76
N LEU A 243 21.92 -26.59 -4.68
CA LEU A 243 20.50 -26.20 -4.75
C LEU A 243 20.41 -24.68 -4.93
N MET A 244 19.49 -24.25 -5.78
CA MET A 244 19.11 -22.83 -5.91
C MET A 244 17.79 -22.63 -5.17
N LEU A 245 17.81 -21.77 -4.16
CA LEU A 245 16.62 -21.26 -3.49
C LEU A 245 16.06 -20.10 -4.32
N THR A 246 14.74 -20.04 -4.50
CA THR A 246 14.03 -18.90 -5.08
C THR A 246 12.59 -18.87 -4.54
#